data_8a9e5bbe950664ee587c839c50829769
#
_entry.id   8a9e5bbe950664ee587c839c50829769
#
_cell.length_a   1.000
_cell.length_b   1.000
_cell.length_c   1.000
_cell.angle_alpha   90.00
_cell.angle_beta   90.00
_cell.angle_gamma   90.00
#
_symmetry.space_group_name_H-M   'P 1'
#
loop_
_entity.id
_entity.type
_entity.pdbx_description
1 polymer ?
#
loop_
_entity_poly.entity_id
_entity_poly.type
_entity_poly.pdbx_seq_one_letter_code
_entity_poly.pdbx_strand_id
1 'polypeptide(L)'
;MTTATLNPPTGRSTLPFVDARHPERPLAVNCYRPERHRPNDPVVVVQHGMMRNGDDYRDFWIDAAEKHNLLIVAPTFPDAAFPKAEGYNNGLVVAPDGSVAPREDWLYAVPARVLEALRAGGVIDRPVIRIFGHSAGGQFVHRMLATQGFGPFEAAIAANSGWYTLPTLDKPFPEGLGGLGLDEAALLRRITLLCR
;
A
#
# COMPACT_ATOMS: atom_id res chain seq x y z
N MET A 1 22.96 5.57 -0.22
CA MET A 1 21.98 4.86 -1.09
C MET A 1 21.20 5.92 -1.87
N THR A 2 21.16 5.82 -3.18
CA THR A 2 20.40 6.78 -4.01
C THR A 2 18.91 6.52 -3.80
N THR A 3 18.16 7.53 -3.36
CA THR A 3 16.71 7.41 -3.22
C THR A 3 16.10 7.19 -4.59
N ALA A 4 15.27 6.18 -4.75
CA ALA A 4 14.53 5.95 -5.98
C ALA A 4 13.69 7.20 -6.31
N THR A 5 13.62 7.56 -7.60
CA THR A 5 12.90 8.75 -8.07
C THR A 5 11.83 8.32 -9.06
N LEU A 6 10.58 8.77 -8.83
CA LEU A 6 9.46 8.57 -9.74
C LEU A 6 8.93 9.92 -10.21
N ASN A 7 8.83 10.09 -11.52
CA ASN A 7 8.23 11.29 -12.12
C ASN A 7 7.29 10.87 -13.27
N PRO A 8 6.06 10.43 -12.94
CA PRO A 8 5.08 10.06 -13.94
C PRO A 8 4.70 11.26 -14.82
N PRO A 9 4.68 11.10 -16.16
CA PRO A 9 4.16 12.10 -17.07
C PRO A 9 2.66 12.31 -16.86
N THR A 10 2.11 13.36 -17.46
CA THR A 10 0.65 13.59 -17.54
C THR A 10 -0.04 12.43 -18.25
N GLY A 11 -1.23 12.06 -17.80
CA GLY A 11 -2.01 10.94 -18.28
C GLY A 11 -1.60 9.61 -17.67
N ARG A 12 -1.81 8.52 -18.40
CA ARG A 12 -1.44 7.16 -18.00
C ARG A 12 0.04 6.92 -18.13
N SER A 13 0.62 6.29 -17.12
CA SER A 13 2.00 5.80 -17.17
C SER A 13 2.19 4.57 -16.31
N THR A 14 3.20 3.79 -16.61
CA THR A 14 3.68 2.67 -15.81
C THR A 14 5.19 2.81 -15.67
N LEU A 15 5.66 2.93 -14.45
CA LEU A 15 7.07 3.17 -14.14
C LEU A 15 7.62 1.97 -13.37
N PRO A 16 8.84 1.50 -13.70
CA PRO A 16 9.49 0.49 -12.88
C PRO A 16 9.86 1.07 -11.52
N PHE A 17 9.70 0.29 -10.48
CA PHE A 17 10.14 0.63 -9.14
C PHE A 17 10.80 -0.58 -8.47
N VAL A 18 11.97 -0.35 -7.91
CA VAL A 18 12.69 -1.34 -7.12
C VAL A 18 12.76 -0.84 -5.69
N ASP A 19 12.08 -1.56 -4.81
CA ASP A 19 12.15 -1.28 -3.38
C ASP A 19 13.52 -1.67 -2.83
N ALA A 20 14.20 -0.75 -2.16
CA ALA A 20 15.54 -0.99 -1.60
C ALA A 20 15.58 -2.14 -0.57
N ARG A 21 14.45 -2.48 0.04
CA ARG A 21 14.34 -3.63 0.96
C ARG A 21 14.09 -4.95 0.24
N HIS A 22 13.64 -4.90 -1.02
CA HIS A 22 13.33 -6.07 -1.85
C HIS A 22 13.89 -5.89 -3.26
N PRO A 23 15.20 -5.72 -3.42
CA PRO A 23 15.81 -5.41 -4.72
C PRO A 23 15.62 -6.52 -5.77
N GLU A 24 15.38 -7.75 -5.32
CA GLU A 24 15.10 -8.90 -6.17
C GLU A 24 13.65 -8.98 -6.65
N ARG A 25 12.76 -8.07 -6.18
CA ARG A 25 11.31 -8.09 -6.41
C ARG A 25 10.82 -6.78 -7.02
N PRO A 26 11.06 -6.56 -8.32
CA PRO A 26 10.64 -5.33 -8.97
C PRO A 26 9.12 -5.18 -9.02
N LEU A 27 8.66 -3.95 -8.90
CA LEU A 27 7.27 -3.53 -8.97
C LEU A 27 7.05 -2.69 -10.24
N ALA A 28 5.81 -2.68 -10.72
CA ALA A 28 5.33 -1.66 -11.65
C ALA A 28 4.46 -0.67 -10.88
N VAL A 29 4.74 0.63 -10.98
CA VAL A 29 3.90 1.68 -10.41
C VAL A 29 3.08 2.32 -11.51
N ASN A 30 1.80 2.00 -11.55
CA ASN A 30 0.86 2.55 -12.52
C ASN A 30 0.32 3.87 -11.98
N CYS A 31 0.51 4.94 -12.74
CA CYS A 31 0.06 6.26 -12.37
C CYS A 31 -0.94 6.82 -13.37
N TYR A 32 -1.87 7.64 -12.87
CA TYR A 32 -2.62 8.59 -13.68
C TYR A 32 -2.46 9.98 -13.08
N ARG A 33 -1.88 10.89 -13.87
CA ARG A 33 -1.64 12.28 -13.47
C ARG A 33 -2.46 13.21 -14.35
N PRO A 34 -3.50 13.88 -13.80
CA PRO A 34 -4.22 14.92 -14.53
C PRO A 34 -3.30 16.04 -14.99
N GLU A 35 -3.60 16.67 -16.13
CA GLU A 35 -2.80 17.77 -16.66
C GLU A 35 -2.66 18.94 -15.68
N ARG A 36 -3.74 19.21 -14.93
CA ARG A 36 -3.79 20.31 -13.96
C ARG A 36 -3.17 19.97 -12.61
N HIS A 37 -2.74 18.71 -12.38
CA HIS A 37 -2.20 18.29 -11.08
C HIS A 37 -1.00 19.12 -10.64
N ARG A 38 -1.00 19.53 -9.40
CA ARG A 38 0.08 20.27 -8.71
C ARG A 38 0.60 19.46 -7.51
N PRO A 39 1.82 19.71 -7.03
CA PRO A 39 2.43 18.90 -5.96
C PRO A 39 1.67 18.81 -4.64
N ASN A 40 0.79 19.75 -4.36
CA ASN A 40 -0.06 19.74 -3.15
C ASN A 40 -1.48 19.23 -3.39
N ASP A 41 -1.82 18.81 -4.63
CA ASP A 41 -3.12 18.23 -4.92
C ASP A 41 -3.24 16.82 -4.34
N PRO A 42 -4.46 16.33 -4.05
CA PRO A 42 -4.65 15.06 -3.38
C PRO A 42 -4.10 13.85 -4.16
N VAL A 43 -3.67 12.84 -3.41
CA VAL A 43 -3.15 11.58 -3.94
C VAL A 43 -3.99 10.41 -3.42
N VAL A 44 -4.30 9.46 -4.30
CA VAL A 44 -4.91 8.19 -3.92
C VAL A 44 -3.99 7.04 -4.30
N VAL A 45 -3.53 6.30 -3.31
CA VAL A 45 -2.82 5.03 -3.51
C VAL A 45 -3.86 3.92 -3.61
N VAL A 46 -3.77 3.09 -4.64
CA VAL A 46 -4.76 2.05 -4.94
C VAL A 46 -4.11 0.68 -4.93
N GLN A 47 -4.58 -0.21 -4.05
CA GLN A 47 -4.11 -1.59 -3.94
C GLN A 47 -5.05 -2.54 -4.69
N HIS A 48 -4.49 -3.27 -5.65
CA HIS A 48 -5.22 -4.19 -6.54
C HIS A 48 -5.70 -5.47 -5.84
N GLY A 49 -6.60 -6.20 -6.48
CA GLY A 49 -7.06 -7.52 -6.06
C GLY A 49 -6.08 -8.65 -6.39
N MET A 50 -6.57 -9.91 -6.32
CA MET A 50 -5.76 -11.11 -6.59
C MET A 50 -5.26 -11.21 -8.04
N MET A 51 -5.94 -10.57 -8.99
CA MET A 51 -5.54 -10.59 -10.41
C MET A 51 -4.26 -9.81 -10.70
N ARG A 52 -3.72 -9.10 -9.72
CA ARG A 52 -2.47 -8.34 -9.84
C ARG A 52 -2.49 -7.27 -10.95
N ASN A 53 -3.66 -6.79 -11.33
CA ASN A 53 -3.94 -5.87 -12.43
C ASN A 53 -4.01 -4.41 -11.92
N GLY A 54 -2.91 -3.90 -11.40
CA GLY A 54 -2.85 -2.53 -10.86
C GLY A 54 -3.12 -1.45 -11.91
N ASP A 55 -2.85 -1.71 -13.18
CA ASP A 55 -3.17 -0.83 -14.32
C ASP A 55 -4.67 -0.66 -14.51
N ASP A 56 -5.47 -1.73 -14.44
CA ASP A 56 -6.94 -1.63 -14.47
C ASP A 56 -7.44 -0.86 -13.24
N TYR A 57 -6.86 -1.13 -12.05
CA TYR A 57 -7.23 -0.41 -10.83
C TYR A 57 -6.91 1.07 -10.92
N ARG A 58 -5.80 1.49 -11.55
CA ARG A 58 -5.55 2.89 -11.88
C ARG A 58 -6.65 3.44 -12.80
N ASP A 59 -7.02 2.67 -13.83
CA ASP A 59 -7.97 3.14 -14.86
C ASP A 59 -9.39 3.32 -14.31
N PHE A 60 -9.82 2.53 -13.33
CA PHE A 60 -11.11 2.72 -12.66
C PHE A 60 -11.25 4.06 -11.94
N TRP A 61 -10.15 4.75 -11.67
CA TRP A 61 -10.14 6.03 -10.97
C TRP A 61 -10.00 7.25 -11.89
N ILE A 62 -9.85 7.08 -13.22
CA ILE A 62 -9.53 8.19 -14.13
C ILE A 62 -10.60 9.28 -14.10
N ASP A 63 -11.88 8.93 -14.15
CA ASP A 63 -12.96 9.92 -14.11
C ASP A 63 -12.95 10.75 -12.81
N ALA A 64 -12.71 10.09 -11.69
CA ALA A 64 -12.57 10.75 -10.40
C ALA A 64 -11.28 11.59 -10.35
N ALA A 65 -10.20 11.10 -10.92
CA ALA A 65 -8.93 11.82 -11.00
C ALA A 65 -9.08 13.14 -11.76
N GLU A 66 -9.71 13.12 -12.93
CA GLU A 66 -9.97 14.32 -13.73
C GLU A 66 -10.92 15.29 -13.01
N LYS A 67 -11.99 14.77 -12.42
CA LYS A 67 -12.99 15.58 -11.71
C LYS A 67 -12.41 16.29 -10.49
N HIS A 68 -11.57 15.61 -9.71
CA HIS A 68 -11.09 16.06 -8.42
C HIS A 68 -9.59 16.37 -8.40
N ASN A 69 -8.92 16.36 -9.55
CA ASN A 69 -7.49 16.62 -9.71
C ASN A 69 -6.60 15.70 -8.84
N LEU A 70 -6.94 14.39 -8.80
CA LEU A 70 -6.25 13.39 -7.99
C LEU A 70 -5.09 12.76 -8.76
N LEU A 71 -3.91 12.68 -8.15
CA LEU A 71 -2.89 11.74 -8.61
C LEU A 71 -3.26 10.33 -8.16
N ILE A 72 -3.42 9.41 -9.11
CA ILE A 72 -3.64 8.00 -8.81
C ILE A 72 -2.31 7.26 -8.89
N VAL A 73 -2.04 6.43 -7.89
CA VAL A 73 -0.81 5.64 -7.74
C VAL A 73 -1.19 4.20 -7.41
N ALA A 74 -1.06 3.29 -8.36
CA ALA A 74 -1.44 1.88 -8.21
C ALA A 74 -0.22 0.96 -8.41
N PRO A 75 0.52 0.65 -7.32
CA PRO A 75 1.61 -0.32 -7.41
C PRO A 75 1.07 -1.70 -7.75
N THR A 76 1.70 -2.38 -8.72
CA THR A 76 1.44 -3.78 -9.03
C THR A 76 2.51 -4.64 -8.38
N PHE A 77 2.07 -5.58 -7.55
CA PHE A 77 2.88 -6.64 -6.97
C PHE A 77 2.72 -7.90 -7.84
N PRO A 78 3.56 -8.13 -8.86
CA PRO A 78 3.38 -9.23 -9.81
C PRO A 78 3.52 -10.58 -9.11
N ASP A 79 2.66 -11.55 -9.46
CA ASP A 79 2.60 -12.86 -8.78
C ASP A 79 3.93 -13.63 -8.88
N ALA A 80 4.68 -13.46 -9.97
CA ALA A 80 6.00 -14.05 -10.15
C ALA A 80 7.01 -13.61 -9.07
N ALA A 81 6.96 -12.34 -8.64
CA ALA A 81 7.85 -11.79 -7.61
C ALA A 81 7.23 -11.84 -6.20
N PHE A 82 5.91 -11.81 -6.12
CA PHE A 82 5.13 -11.75 -4.87
C PHE A 82 4.05 -12.86 -4.85
N PRO A 83 4.46 -14.13 -4.83
CA PRO A 83 3.52 -15.24 -5.02
C PRO A 83 2.56 -15.38 -3.85
N LYS A 84 1.33 -15.82 -4.17
CA LYS A 84 0.28 -16.17 -3.20
C LYS A 84 -0.13 -14.99 -2.28
N ALA A 85 -0.84 -15.33 -1.20
CA ALA A 85 -1.25 -14.36 -0.18
C ALA A 85 -0.04 -13.89 0.65
N GLU A 86 0.87 -14.77 1.00
CA GLU A 86 2.07 -14.51 1.78
C GLU A 86 2.93 -13.44 1.13
N GLY A 87 3.12 -13.55 -0.19
CA GLY A 87 3.90 -12.61 -1.00
C GLY A 87 3.20 -11.29 -1.31
N TYR A 88 1.92 -11.12 -0.97
CA TYR A 88 1.21 -9.86 -1.23
C TYR A 88 0.40 -9.37 -0.04
N ASN A 89 -0.84 -9.84 0.09
CA ASN A 89 -1.79 -9.29 1.08
C ASN A 89 -1.47 -9.68 2.52
N ASN A 90 -0.63 -10.69 2.76
CA ASN A 90 -0.03 -10.97 4.07
C ASN A 90 1.29 -10.22 4.30
N GLY A 91 1.76 -9.45 3.32
CA GLY A 91 2.81 -8.45 3.48
C GLY A 91 4.21 -8.97 3.73
N LEU A 92 4.51 -10.24 3.45
CA LEU A 92 5.78 -10.90 3.83
C LEU A 92 6.07 -10.81 5.34
N VAL A 93 5.03 -10.73 6.16
CA VAL A 93 5.16 -10.59 7.62
C VAL A 93 5.74 -11.85 8.27
N VAL A 94 5.31 -13.02 7.78
CA VAL A 94 5.80 -14.31 8.25
C VAL A 94 6.63 -14.97 7.16
N ALA A 95 7.84 -15.34 7.50
CA ALA A 95 8.77 -16.06 6.61
C ALA A 95 8.36 -17.54 6.44
N PRO A 96 8.88 -18.26 5.43
CA PRO A 96 8.53 -19.66 5.19
C PRO A 96 8.86 -20.61 6.37
N ASP A 97 9.80 -20.25 7.22
CA ASP A 97 10.15 -21.00 8.45
C ASP A 97 9.25 -20.69 9.65
N GLY A 98 8.24 -19.83 9.47
CA GLY A 98 7.30 -19.41 10.49
C GLY A 98 7.79 -18.24 11.36
N SER A 99 9.00 -17.75 11.18
CA SER A 99 9.52 -16.58 11.88
C SER A 99 8.87 -15.29 11.39
N VAL A 100 8.78 -14.29 12.27
CA VAL A 100 8.31 -12.95 11.89
C VAL A 100 9.47 -12.15 11.32
N ALA A 101 9.30 -11.67 10.10
CA ALA A 101 10.29 -10.83 9.42
C ALA A 101 10.45 -9.46 10.13
N PRO A 102 11.61 -8.80 10.01
CA PRO A 102 11.77 -7.41 10.47
C PRO A 102 10.70 -6.50 9.88
N ARG A 103 10.16 -5.59 10.70
CA ARG A 103 9.03 -4.71 10.28
C ARG A 103 9.33 -3.84 9.07
N GLU A 104 10.57 -3.43 8.91
CA GLU A 104 11.07 -2.66 7.78
C GLU A 104 11.03 -3.45 6.46
N ASP A 105 11.00 -4.79 6.52
CA ASP A 105 10.91 -5.68 5.37
C ASP A 105 9.47 -6.04 5.00
N TRP A 106 8.49 -5.61 5.81
CA TRP A 106 7.10 -5.87 5.47
C TRP A 106 6.67 -5.02 4.27
N LEU A 107 5.95 -5.64 3.34
CA LEU A 107 5.46 -4.95 2.13
C LEU A 107 4.50 -3.80 2.44
N TYR A 108 3.94 -3.76 3.64
CA TYR A 108 3.05 -2.68 4.07
C TYR A 108 3.73 -1.31 4.10
N ALA A 109 5.07 -1.26 4.09
CA ALA A 109 5.81 -0.01 3.99
C ALA A 109 6.08 0.41 2.52
N VAL A 110 5.86 -0.47 1.53
CA VAL A 110 6.12 -0.15 0.11
C VAL A 110 5.29 1.04 -0.39
N PRO A 111 3.98 1.17 -0.08
CA PRO A 111 3.22 2.34 -0.51
C PRO A 111 3.82 3.67 -0.04
N ALA A 112 4.30 3.73 1.21
CA ALA A 112 4.98 4.92 1.74
C ALA A 112 6.30 5.21 0.99
N ARG A 113 7.10 4.17 0.68
CA ARG A 113 8.36 4.33 -0.07
C ARG A 113 8.13 4.77 -1.52
N VAL A 114 7.04 4.32 -2.15
CA VAL A 114 6.61 4.83 -3.47
C VAL A 114 6.27 6.32 -3.40
N LEU A 115 5.58 6.76 -2.34
CA LEU A 115 5.28 8.18 -2.13
C LEU A 115 6.56 9.01 -1.91
N GLU A 116 7.54 8.48 -1.20
CA GLU A 116 8.86 9.12 -1.04
C GLU A 116 9.58 9.28 -2.38
N ALA A 117 9.52 8.27 -3.24
CA ALA A 117 10.08 8.35 -4.60
C ALA A 117 9.38 9.41 -5.47
N LEU A 118 8.07 9.59 -5.32
CA LEU A 118 7.31 10.67 -5.99
C LEU A 118 7.66 12.04 -5.43
N ARG A 119 7.94 12.17 -4.13
CA ARG A 119 8.47 13.42 -3.54
C ARG A 119 9.85 13.73 -4.08
N ALA A 120 10.75 12.75 -4.12
CA ALA A 120 12.09 12.92 -4.70
C ALA A 120 12.04 13.33 -6.17
N GLY A 121 10.99 12.92 -6.91
CA GLY A 121 10.70 13.32 -8.28
C GLY A 121 10.05 14.70 -8.43
N GLY A 122 9.72 15.39 -7.34
CA GLY A 122 9.04 16.69 -7.35
C GLY A 122 7.57 16.63 -7.80
N VAL A 123 6.97 15.44 -7.80
CA VAL A 123 5.57 15.21 -8.22
C VAL A 123 4.59 15.57 -7.12
N ILE A 124 4.96 15.28 -5.88
CA ILE A 124 4.18 15.59 -4.67
C ILE A 124 5.06 16.30 -3.65
N ASP A 125 4.45 17.19 -2.86
CA ASP A 125 5.10 17.89 -1.73
C ASP A 125 4.38 17.52 -0.41
N ARG A 126 3.26 18.13 -0.13
CA ARG A 126 2.45 17.90 1.09
C ARG A 126 0.98 17.64 0.76
N PRO A 127 0.69 16.65 -0.08
CA PRO A 127 -0.70 16.38 -0.45
C PRO A 127 -1.44 15.68 0.68
N VAL A 128 -2.77 15.80 0.63
CA VAL A 128 -3.66 14.87 1.34
C VAL A 128 -3.56 13.50 0.66
N ILE A 129 -3.11 12.50 1.38
CA ILE A 129 -2.90 11.15 0.83
C ILE A 129 -3.91 10.19 1.41
N ARG A 130 -4.58 9.46 0.53
CA ARG A 130 -5.52 8.39 0.88
C ARG A 130 -5.08 7.07 0.30
N ILE A 131 -5.45 5.98 0.94
CA ILE A 131 -5.21 4.63 0.42
C ILE A 131 -6.53 3.87 0.30
N PHE A 132 -6.71 3.21 -0.83
CA PHE A 132 -7.84 2.34 -1.13
C PHE A 132 -7.33 0.95 -1.49
N GLY A 133 -8.01 -0.09 -1.02
CA GLY A 133 -7.75 -1.46 -1.43
C GLY A 133 -9.06 -2.22 -1.59
N HIS A 134 -9.13 -3.08 -2.61
CA HIS A 134 -10.28 -3.93 -2.88
C HIS A 134 -9.86 -5.40 -2.90
N SER A 135 -10.70 -6.30 -2.35
CA SER A 135 -10.45 -7.74 -2.30
C SER A 135 -9.12 -8.06 -1.58
N ALA A 136 -8.14 -8.66 -2.23
CA ALA A 136 -6.80 -8.86 -1.66
C ALA A 136 -6.10 -7.54 -1.30
N GLY A 137 -6.34 -6.46 -2.07
CA GLY A 137 -5.88 -5.11 -1.72
C GLY A 137 -6.56 -4.56 -0.48
N GLY A 138 -7.84 -4.90 -0.24
CA GLY A 138 -8.54 -4.60 1.01
C GLY A 138 -7.88 -5.32 2.19
N GLN A 139 -7.51 -6.60 2.01
CA GLN A 139 -6.74 -7.35 3.01
C GLN A 139 -5.37 -6.72 3.28
N PHE A 140 -4.67 -6.27 2.24
CA PHE A 140 -3.42 -5.54 2.39
C PHE A 140 -3.59 -4.27 3.23
N VAL A 141 -4.58 -3.43 2.88
CA VAL A 141 -4.79 -2.14 3.54
C VAL A 141 -5.17 -2.31 5.01
N HIS A 142 -6.15 -3.17 5.36
CA HIS A 142 -6.54 -3.30 6.76
C HIS A 142 -5.44 -3.93 7.62
N ARG A 143 -4.65 -4.88 7.08
CA ARG A 143 -3.51 -5.47 7.79
C ARG A 143 -2.38 -4.46 7.98
N MET A 144 -2.10 -3.65 6.95
CA MET A 144 -1.17 -2.53 7.07
C MET A 144 -1.56 -1.62 8.24
N LEU A 145 -2.83 -1.18 8.28
CA LEU A 145 -3.33 -0.32 9.36
C LEU A 145 -3.24 -1.00 10.73
N ALA A 146 -3.67 -2.25 10.83
CA ALA A 146 -3.64 -3.00 12.08
C ALA A 146 -2.22 -3.25 12.60
N THR A 147 -1.23 -3.35 11.73
CA THR A 147 0.15 -3.68 12.11
C THR A 147 1.08 -2.47 12.17
N GLN A 148 0.94 -1.50 11.27
CA GLN A 148 1.83 -0.33 11.16
C GLN A 148 1.14 1.01 11.46
N GLY A 149 -0.21 1.05 11.45
CA GLY A 149 -0.98 2.29 11.57
C GLY A 149 -1.10 3.03 10.23
N PHE A 150 -1.54 4.29 10.29
CA PHE A 150 -1.85 5.07 9.09
C PHE A 150 -0.61 5.55 8.31
N GLY A 151 0.54 5.66 8.95
CA GLY A 151 1.74 6.21 8.28
C GLY A 151 1.47 7.57 7.63
N PRO A 152 1.72 7.73 6.32
CA PRO A 152 1.48 8.98 5.61
C PRO A 152 0.02 9.20 5.17
N PHE A 153 -0.90 8.26 5.46
CA PHE A 153 -2.27 8.29 4.97
C PHE A 153 -3.20 8.99 5.97
N GLU A 154 -4.03 9.91 5.48
CA GLU A 154 -5.06 10.58 6.29
C GLU A 154 -6.35 9.77 6.39
N ALA A 155 -6.62 8.95 5.36
CA ALA A 155 -7.75 8.05 5.34
C ALA A 155 -7.43 6.78 4.56
N ALA A 156 -8.10 5.69 4.92
CA ALA A 156 -7.94 4.40 4.30
C ALA A 156 -9.29 3.70 4.12
N ILE A 157 -9.46 3.02 2.99
CA ILE A 157 -10.64 2.21 2.69
C ILE A 157 -10.19 0.80 2.33
N ALA A 158 -10.64 -0.19 3.11
CA ALA A 158 -10.44 -1.60 2.84
C ALA A 158 -11.78 -2.22 2.41
N ALA A 159 -12.01 -2.29 1.10
CA ALA A 159 -13.28 -2.72 0.53
C ALA A 159 -13.29 -4.20 0.17
N ASN A 160 -14.40 -4.89 0.45
CA ASN A 160 -14.71 -6.25 0.01
C ASN A 160 -13.57 -7.26 0.25
N SER A 161 -12.88 -7.15 1.37
CA SER A 161 -11.86 -8.13 1.78
C SER A 161 -12.49 -9.52 1.88
N GLY A 162 -11.84 -10.54 1.33
CA GLY A 162 -12.37 -11.91 1.39
C GLY A 162 -12.50 -12.43 2.83
N TRP A 163 -11.63 -11.95 3.73
CA TRP A 163 -11.74 -12.10 5.19
C TRP A 163 -10.88 -11.04 5.89
N TYR A 164 -11.17 -10.79 7.16
CA TYR A 164 -10.51 -9.77 7.96
C TYR A 164 -9.65 -10.39 9.07
N THR A 165 -8.48 -9.84 9.29
CA THR A 165 -7.66 -10.14 10.46
C THR A 165 -8.37 -9.64 11.71
N LEU A 166 -8.57 -10.51 12.68
CA LEU A 166 -9.23 -10.16 13.94
C LEU A 166 -8.29 -9.28 14.80
N PRO A 167 -8.83 -8.27 15.47
CA PRO A 167 -8.05 -7.42 16.37
C PRO A 167 -7.84 -8.12 17.72
N THR A 168 -7.17 -9.27 17.71
CA THR A 168 -6.84 -10.07 18.90
C THR A 168 -5.40 -10.56 18.85
N LEU A 169 -4.80 -10.77 20.02
CA LEU A 169 -3.47 -11.36 20.15
C LEU A 169 -3.53 -12.88 20.35
N ASP A 170 -4.72 -13.45 20.57
CA ASP A 170 -4.92 -14.89 20.85
C ASP A 170 -4.75 -15.76 19.61
N LYS A 171 -4.85 -15.17 18.43
CA LYS A 171 -4.68 -15.85 17.16
C LYS A 171 -3.41 -15.37 16.46
N PRO A 172 -2.64 -16.27 15.84
CA PRO A 172 -1.47 -15.88 15.09
C PRO A 172 -1.85 -15.06 13.84
N PHE A 173 -0.91 -14.25 13.35
CA PHE A 173 -1.06 -13.58 12.07
C PHE A 173 -1.06 -14.65 10.91
N PRO A 174 -1.92 -14.53 9.91
CA PRO A 174 -2.79 -13.38 9.60
C PRO A 174 -4.23 -13.45 10.12
N GLU A 175 -4.62 -14.48 10.86
CA GLU A 175 -5.98 -14.61 11.43
C GLU A 175 -6.24 -13.58 12.52
N GLY A 176 -5.25 -13.34 13.37
CA GLY A 176 -5.19 -12.29 14.38
C GLY A 176 -3.88 -11.52 14.27
N LEU A 177 -3.48 -10.87 15.34
CA LEU A 177 -2.24 -10.08 15.45
C LEU A 177 -1.24 -10.70 16.42
N GLY A 178 -1.49 -11.93 16.88
CA GLY A 178 -0.60 -12.67 17.76
C GLY A 178 0.72 -13.00 17.10
N GLY A 179 1.79 -13.04 17.89
CA GLY A 179 3.16 -13.29 17.43
C GLY A 179 3.90 -12.10 16.84
N LEU A 180 3.23 -10.96 16.61
CA LEU A 180 3.83 -9.78 15.96
C LEU A 180 4.56 -8.82 16.94
N GLY A 181 4.72 -9.22 18.21
CA GLY A 181 5.33 -8.36 19.23
C GLY A 181 4.49 -7.13 19.59
N LEU A 182 3.17 -7.21 19.42
CA LEU A 182 2.22 -6.21 19.89
C LEU A 182 1.73 -6.59 21.30
N ASP A 183 1.59 -5.60 22.17
CA ASP A 183 0.90 -5.72 23.44
C ASP A 183 -0.56 -5.21 23.35
N GLU A 184 -1.34 -5.44 24.40
CA GLU A 184 -2.74 -4.99 24.45
C GLU A 184 -2.88 -3.48 24.32
N ALA A 185 -1.96 -2.71 24.88
CA ALA A 185 -1.98 -1.25 24.77
C ALA A 185 -1.73 -0.79 23.33
N ALA A 186 -0.81 -1.44 22.62
CA ALA A 186 -0.57 -1.18 21.20
C ALA A 186 -1.78 -1.57 20.36
N LEU A 187 -2.41 -2.71 20.67
CA LEU A 187 -3.63 -3.17 20.01
C LEU A 187 -4.77 -2.16 20.18
N LEU A 188 -5.04 -1.73 21.40
CA LEU A 188 -6.10 -0.74 21.68
C LEU A 188 -5.88 0.57 20.96
N ARG A 189 -4.65 1.10 20.93
CA ARG A 189 -4.33 2.31 20.17
C ARG A 189 -4.65 2.15 18.69
N ARG A 190 -4.37 0.99 18.09
CA ARG A 190 -4.63 0.73 16.66
C ARG A 190 -6.12 0.59 16.35
N ILE A 191 -6.88 -0.12 17.21
CA ILE A 191 -8.34 -0.25 17.06
C ILE A 191 -9.00 1.12 17.15
N THR A 192 -8.60 1.97 18.09
CA THR A 192 -9.12 3.33 18.23
C THR A 192 -8.87 4.18 16.97
N LEU A 193 -7.76 3.97 16.29
CA LEU A 193 -7.47 4.65 15.02
C LEU A 193 -8.36 4.15 13.86
N LEU A 194 -8.73 2.87 13.86
CA LEU A 194 -9.60 2.28 12.82
C LEU A 194 -11.07 2.68 12.95
N CYS A 195 -11.47 3.19 14.10
CA CYS A 195 -12.87 3.60 14.41
C CYS A 195 -13.12 5.12 14.23
N ARG A 196 -12.17 5.86 13.69
CA ARG A 196 -12.29 7.30 13.37
C ARG A 196 -12.53 7.51 11.89
#